data_d56df5e90375f710d53e2c9ab79a80f8
#
_entry.id   d56df5e90375f710d53e2c9ab79a80f8
#
_cell.length_a   1.000
_cell.length_b   1.000
_cell.length_c   1.000
_cell.angle_alpha   90.00
_cell.angle_beta   90.00
_cell.angle_gamma   90.00
#
_symmetry.space_group_name_H-M   'P 1'
#
loop_
_entity.id
_entity.type
_entity.pdbx_description
1 polymer ?
#
loop_
_entity_poly.entity_id
_entity_poly.type
_entity_poly.pdbx_seq_one_letter_code
_entity_poly.pdbx_strand_id
1 'polypeptide(L)'
;MIPRSILAVTDFSQQGGHALARAALCCAEHGATLKISYLADPGEEPPPDTDVRLAHHAVQLGQRHDIAVQAVTQAAGDAEQVARWAAGADLVVWGTAPVRGLRAWFTTHPALRMLRACPRPVIVVRNPAHQPYQGLMVAVDFSRMSHGLVDLGLALHPSARVELFHAISTADEGKLRYAEVSERAIQLYREQCRRSAQDRMVTLTDSHDARRNRLSSSIGRGDPVRQILVQQQHSAADLVVVGKHPASMVSDLLFESVAQRLLREARVDVLVVPHGFRPASRTSAVERLAPDLPVRRVRAGAPLRPHAPGASPRRQSP
;
A
#
# COMPACT_ATOMS: atom_id res chain seq x y z
N MET A 1 12.68 -7.74 2.27
CA MET A 1 13.00 -7.33 0.87
C MET A 1 13.16 -5.83 0.86
N ILE A 2 14.31 -5.33 0.42
CA ILE A 2 14.56 -3.89 0.23
C ILE A 2 14.06 -3.53 -1.17
N PRO A 3 13.09 -2.61 -1.34
CA PRO A 3 12.60 -2.22 -2.65
C PRO A 3 13.72 -1.48 -3.42
N ARG A 4 13.86 -1.78 -4.72
CA ARG A 4 14.78 -1.10 -5.64
C ARG A 4 14.06 -0.21 -6.64
N SER A 5 12.79 -0.48 -6.88
CA SER A 5 11.93 0.27 -7.79
C SER A 5 10.57 0.47 -7.15
N ILE A 6 10.15 1.73 -7.01
CA ILE A 6 8.86 2.13 -6.46
C ILE A 6 8.07 2.85 -7.55
N LEU A 7 6.81 2.45 -7.75
CA LEU A 7 5.88 3.14 -8.63
C LEU A 7 4.92 3.98 -7.79
N ALA A 8 4.93 5.29 -7.97
CA ALA A 8 3.94 6.18 -7.37
C ALA A 8 2.90 6.61 -8.40
N VAL A 9 1.64 6.59 -7.99
CA VAL A 9 0.50 6.97 -8.83
C VAL A 9 -0.11 8.26 -8.29
N THR A 10 -0.31 9.25 -9.16
CA THR A 10 -0.93 10.54 -8.84
C THR A 10 -2.05 10.86 -9.81
N ASP A 11 -3.06 11.55 -9.32
CA ASP A 11 -4.12 12.21 -10.06
C ASP A 11 -3.96 13.74 -10.02
N PHE A 12 -2.81 14.21 -9.54
CA PHE A 12 -2.49 15.61 -9.24
C PHE A 12 -3.36 16.24 -8.14
N SER A 13 -4.18 15.46 -7.45
CA SER A 13 -4.87 15.90 -6.25
C SER A 13 -3.90 16.07 -5.07
N GLN A 14 -4.39 16.65 -3.99
CA GLN A 14 -3.63 16.73 -2.74
C GLN A 14 -3.21 15.33 -2.25
N GLN A 15 -4.08 14.32 -2.38
CA GLN A 15 -3.79 12.95 -1.98
C GLN A 15 -2.74 12.30 -2.89
N GLY A 16 -2.82 12.56 -4.20
CA GLY A 16 -1.77 12.18 -5.15
C GLY A 16 -0.42 12.80 -4.78
N GLY A 17 -0.41 14.06 -4.34
CA GLY A 17 0.78 14.73 -3.83
C GLY A 17 1.35 14.07 -2.57
N HIS A 18 0.50 13.64 -1.63
CA HIS A 18 0.94 12.88 -0.45
C HIS A 18 1.58 11.53 -0.83
N ALA A 19 1.03 10.84 -1.84
CA ALA A 19 1.61 9.61 -2.35
C ALA A 19 2.99 9.81 -2.95
N LEU A 20 3.18 10.85 -3.75
CA LEU A 20 4.49 11.20 -4.32
C LEU A 20 5.52 11.48 -3.22
N ALA A 21 5.15 12.28 -2.21
CA ALA A 21 6.03 12.58 -1.08
C ALA A 21 6.38 11.31 -0.26
N ARG A 22 5.41 10.44 0.02
CA ARG A 22 5.63 9.18 0.72
C ARG A 22 6.55 8.25 -0.07
N ALA A 23 6.32 8.11 -1.37
CA ALA A 23 7.16 7.30 -2.25
C ALA A 23 8.60 7.81 -2.31
N ALA A 24 8.80 9.12 -2.34
CA ALA A 24 10.13 9.72 -2.34
C ALA A 24 10.88 9.43 -1.02
N LEU A 25 10.21 9.52 0.14
CA LEU A 25 10.80 9.14 1.43
C LEU A 25 11.19 7.66 1.46
N CYS A 26 10.33 6.76 0.97
CA CYS A 26 10.66 5.34 0.86
C CYS A 26 11.85 5.10 -0.09
N CYS A 27 11.94 5.83 -1.21
CA CYS A 27 13.08 5.73 -2.12
C CYS A 27 14.37 6.22 -1.47
N ALA A 28 14.33 7.34 -0.74
CA ALA A 28 15.51 7.87 -0.05
C ALA A 28 16.02 6.91 1.03
N GLU A 29 15.11 6.25 1.78
CA GLU A 29 15.48 5.27 2.81
C GLU A 29 16.20 4.05 2.24
N HIS A 30 15.90 3.65 1.00
CA HIS A 30 16.38 2.40 0.40
C HIS A 30 17.34 2.59 -0.78
N GLY A 31 17.61 3.80 -1.22
CA GLY A 31 18.35 4.05 -2.47
C GLY A 31 17.61 3.53 -3.70
N ALA A 32 16.27 3.52 -3.68
CA ALA A 32 15.43 3.01 -4.73
C ALA A 32 15.18 4.05 -5.84
N THR A 33 14.89 3.58 -7.05
CA THR A 33 14.42 4.45 -8.14
C THR A 33 12.92 4.66 -8.02
N LEU A 34 12.48 5.92 -8.08
CA LEU A 34 11.08 6.30 -8.12
C LEU A 34 10.59 6.42 -9.57
N LYS A 35 9.50 5.74 -9.90
CA LYS A 35 8.73 5.96 -11.12
C LYS A 35 7.44 6.66 -10.74
N ILE A 36 7.08 7.74 -11.44
CA ILE A 36 5.83 8.45 -11.20
C ILE A 36 4.94 8.36 -12.41
N SER A 37 3.66 8.07 -12.22
CA SER A 37 2.66 7.94 -13.28
C SER A 37 1.39 8.69 -12.92
N TYR A 38 0.68 9.15 -13.96
CA TYR A 38 -0.63 9.74 -13.82
C TYR A 38 -1.73 8.73 -14.11
N LEU A 39 -2.79 8.79 -13.31
CA LEU A 39 -4.04 8.06 -13.54
C LEU A 39 -5.19 9.03 -13.41
N ALA A 40 -5.97 9.20 -14.49
CA ALA A 40 -7.18 9.99 -14.49
C ALA A 40 -8.30 9.32 -13.68
N ASP A 41 -9.24 10.11 -13.18
CA ASP A 41 -10.50 9.57 -12.66
C ASP A 41 -11.30 8.90 -13.80
N PRO A 42 -12.10 7.88 -13.49
CA PRO A 42 -12.86 7.17 -14.50
C PRO A 42 -13.78 8.11 -15.31
N GLY A 43 -13.56 8.17 -16.62
CA GLY A 43 -14.33 9.01 -17.52
C GLY A 43 -13.78 10.42 -17.73
N GLU A 44 -12.66 10.76 -17.11
CA GLU A 44 -11.94 12.02 -17.34
C GLU A 44 -10.76 11.80 -18.31
N GLU A 45 -10.56 12.77 -19.20
CA GLU A 45 -9.37 12.81 -20.04
C GLU A 45 -8.18 13.39 -19.25
N PRO A 46 -6.95 12.86 -19.44
CA PRO A 46 -5.78 13.44 -18.83
C PRO A 46 -5.58 14.90 -19.25
N PRO A 47 -5.19 15.80 -18.34
CA PRO A 47 -4.83 17.16 -18.68
C PRO A 47 -3.77 17.19 -19.81
N PRO A 48 -3.81 18.11 -20.76
CA PRO A 48 -2.88 18.17 -21.88
C PRO A 48 -1.43 18.46 -21.46
N ASP A 49 -1.23 19.00 -20.25
CA ASP A 49 0.06 19.30 -19.64
C ASP A 49 0.57 18.19 -18.68
N THR A 50 -0.06 17.01 -18.69
CA THR A 50 0.26 15.89 -17.78
C THR A 50 1.74 15.54 -17.79
N ASP A 51 2.37 15.44 -18.97
CA ASP A 51 3.78 15.10 -19.10
C ASP A 51 4.70 16.17 -18.49
N VAL A 52 4.34 17.45 -18.70
CA VAL A 52 5.10 18.59 -18.15
C VAL A 52 4.99 18.60 -16.63
N ARG A 53 3.80 18.37 -16.08
CA ARG A 53 3.56 18.31 -14.63
C ARG A 53 4.28 17.13 -13.99
N LEU A 54 4.24 15.94 -14.59
CA LEU A 54 5.00 14.79 -14.11
C LEU A 54 6.51 15.05 -14.15
N ALA A 55 7.03 15.64 -15.25
CA ALA A 55 8.44 15.99 -15.34
C ALA A 55 8.84 17.01 -14.26
N HIS A 56 7.99 18.00 -13.98
CA HIS A 56 8.22 18.98 -12.92
C HIS A 56 8.28 18.31 -11.53
N HIS A 57 7.31 17.46 -11.21
CA HIS A 57 7.33 16.67 -9.97
C HIS A 57 8.57 15.78 -9.86
N ALA A 58 9.00 15.16 -10.97
CA ALA A 58 10.20 14.33 -10.99
C ALA A 58 11.46 15.12 -10.63
N VAL A 59 11.62 16.33 -11.19
CA VAL A 59 12.74 17.22 -10.85
C VAL A 59 12.70 17.62 -9.38
N GLN A 60 11.55 18.10 -8.91
CA GLN A 60 11.40 18.56 -7.52
C GLN A 60 11.70 17.45 -6.50
N LEU A 61 11.14 16.25 -6.70
CA LEU A 61 11.34 15.13 -5.81
C LEU A 61 12.79 14.62 -5.86
N GLY A 62 13.39 14.57 -7.06
CA GLY A 62 14.79 14.17 -7.24
C GLY A 62 15.74 15.11 -6.51
N GLN A 63 15.55 16.42 -6.63
CA GLN A 63 16.37 17.42 -5.95
C GLN A 63 16.16 17.44 -4.43
N ARG A 64 14.90 17.35 -4.00
CA ARG A 64 14.56 17.45 -2.56
C ARG A 64 15.05 16.26 -1.75
N HIS A 65 15.03 15.04 -2.33
CA HIS A 65 15.31 13.81 -1.61
C HIS A 65 16.57 13.09 -2.08
N ASP A 66 17.32 13.67 -3.03
CA ASP A 66 18.52 13.09 -3.66
C ASP A 66 18.29 11.67 -4.18
N ILE A 67 17.22 11.49 -4.96
CA ILE A 67 16.80 10.20 -5.52
C ILE A 67 16.69 10.25 -7.05
N ALA A 68 16.86 9.09 -7.69
CA ALA A 68 16.58 8.95 -9.12
C ALA A 68 15.06 8.87 -9.36
N VAL A 69 14.51 9.80 -10.14
CA VAL A 69 13.09 9.84 -10.48
C VAL A 69 12.90 9.77 -11.99
N GLN A 70 11.93 8.96 -12.41
CA GLN A 70 11.53 8.78 -13.81
C GLN A 70 10.04 9.10 -13.95
N ALA A 71 9.68 9.97 -14.87
CA ALA A 71 8.28 10.22 -15.22
C ALA A 71 7.84 9.23 -16.32
N VAL A 72 6.70 8.58 -16.12
CA VAL A 72 6.04 7.76 -17.14
C VAL A 72 5.32 8.72 -18.08
N THR A 73 5.72 8.75 -19.35
CA THR A 73 5.23 9.73 -20.33
C THR A 73 3.82 9.44 -20.85
N GLN A 74 3.32 8.24 -20.61
CA GLN A 74 1.96 7.85 -20.97
C GLN A 74 1.07 7.89 -19.72
N ALA A 75 -0.05 8.61 -19.78
CA ALA A 75 -1.07 8.55 -18.76
C ALA A 75 -1.70 7.16 -18.77
N ALA A 76 -2.01 6.63 -17.57
CA ALA A 76 -2.76 5.37 -17.48
C ALA A 76 -4.23 5.63 -17.83
N GLY A 77 -4.78 4.81 -18.72
CA GLY A 77 -6.19 4.87 -19.08
C GLY A 77 -7.09 4.26 -18.01
N ASP A 78 -6.56 3.31 -17.24
CA ASP A 78 -7.30 2.62 -16.18
C ASP A 78 -6.38 2.04 -15.10
N ALA A 79 -7.01 1.56 -14.02
CA ALA A 79 -6.34 0.96 -12.88
C ALA A 79 -5.63 -0.37 -13.22
N GLU A 80 -6.13 -1.10 -14.20
CA GLU A 80 -5.54 -2.35 -14.68
C GLU A 80 -4.23 -2.10 -15.43
N GLN A 81 -4.14 -1.00 -16.17
CA GLN A 81 -2.89 -0.58 -16.81
C GLN A 81 -1.83 -0.23 -15.76
N VAL A 82 -2.21 0.48 -14.70
CA VAL A 82 -1.31 0.73 -13.56
C VAL A 82 -0.86 -0.59 -12.92
N ALA A 83 -1.77 -1.56 -12.75
CA ALA A 83 -1.43 -2.87 -12.19
C ALA A 83 -0.44 -3.64 -13.08
N ARG A 84 -0.56 -3.53 -14.42
CA ARG A 84 0.42 -4.10 -15.36
C ARG A 84 1.80 -3.43 -15.20
N TRP A 85 1.84 -2.11 -15.11
CA TRP A 85 3.10 -1.38 -14.87
C TRP A 85 3.72 -1.71 -13.51
N ALA A 86 2.88 -1.94 -12.51
CA ALA A 86 3.31 -2.34 -11.17
C ALA A 86 4.07 -3.67 -11.16
N ALA A 87 3.86 -4.55 -12.15
CA ALA A 87 4.61 -5.80 -12.25
C ALA A 87 6.13 -5.59 -12.33
N GLY A 88 6.58 -4.45 -12.89
CA GLY A 88 7.99 -4.04 -12.97
C GLY A 88 8.50 -3.26 -11.76
N ALA A 89 7.68 -3.03 -10.73
CA ALA A 89 8.06 -2.38 -9.49
C ALA A 89 8.12 -3.38 -8.34
N ASP A 90 8.78 -3.02 -7.25
CA ASP A 90 8.80 -3.82 -6.02
C ASP A 90 7.69 -3.38 -5.06
N LEU A 91 7.30 -2.11 -5.12
CA LEU A 91 6.29 -1.48 -4.29
C LEU A 91 5.50 -0.47 -5.12
N VAL A 92 4.21 -0.36 -4.87
CA VAL A 92 3.35 0.69 -5.42
C VAL A 92 2.91 1.62 -4.30
N VAL A 93 2.88 2.91 -4.57
CA VAL A 93 2.38 3.93 -3.63
C VAL A 93 1.27 4.72 -4.33
N TRP A 94 0.10 4.74 -3.72
CA TRP A 94 -1.08 5.39 -4.27
C TRP A 94 -1.78 6.26 -3.23
N GLY A 95 -2.04 7.52 -3.58
CA GLY A 95 -2.83 8.43 -2.77
C GLY A 95 -4.30 8.35 -3.16
N THR A 96 -5.17 8.17 -2.19
CA THR A 96 -6.61 8.22 -2.43
C THR A 96 -7.33 8.75 -1.21
N ALA A 97 -8.32 9.62 -1.43
CA ALA A 97 -9.19 10.08 -0.38
C ALA A 97 -10.00 8.90 0.21
N PRO A 98 -10.32 8.94 1.52
CA PRO A 98 -11.25 7.97 2.10
C PRO A 98 -12.60 8.06 1.41
N VAL A 99 -13.09 6.94 0.89
CA VAL A 99 -14.39 6.90 0.24
C VAL A 99 -15.49 7.01 1.29
N ARG A 100 -16.20 8.14 1.31
CA ARG A 100 -17.32 8.40 2.24
C ARG A 100 -18.64 8.25 1.52
N GLY A 101 -19.62 7.61 2.17
CA GLY A 101 -21.03 7.54 1.74
C GLY A 101 -21.49 6.21 1.15
N LEU A 102 -22.82 6.03 1.07
CA LEU A 102 -23.48 4.79 0.60
C LEU A 102 -23.14 4.46 -0.86
N ARG A 103 -22.88 5.45 -1.71
CA ARG A 103 -22.48 5.24 -3.11
C ARG A 103 -21.16 4.46 -3.24
N ALA A 104 -20.28 4.56 -2.24
CA ALA A 104 -19.04 3.78 -2.19
C ALA A 104 -19.24 2.26 -2.11
N TRP A 105 -20.43 1.82 -1.70
CA TRP A 105 -20.79 0.40 -1.64
C TRP A 105 -21.08 -0.21 -3.00
N PHE A 106 -21.54 0.60 -3.96
CA PHE A 106 -22.01 0.13 -5.26
C PHE A 106 -21.06 0.42 -6.40
N THR A 107 -20.08 1.31 -6.22
CA THR A 107 -19.08 1.61 -7.23
C THR A 107 -17.76 0.94 -6.90
N THR A 108 -17.24 0.18 -7.86
CA THR A 108 -15.91 -0.43 -7.71
C THR A 108 -14.86 0.67 -7.77
N HIS A 109 -14.46 1.19 -6.61
CA HIS A 109 -13.46 2.27 -6.50
C HIS A 109 -12.19 1.88 -7.28
N PRO A 110 -11.57 2.77 -8.08
CA PRO A 110 -10.37 2.47 -8.86
C PRO A 110 -9.25 1.85 -8.04
N ALA A 111 -9.06 2.30 -6.78
CA ALA A 111 -8.09 1.72 -5.86
C ALA A 111 -8.36 0.24 -5.55
N LEU A 112 -9.62 -0.17 -5.39
CA LEU A 112 -9.96 -1.58 -5.14
C LEU A 112 -9.75 -2.44 -6.38
N ARG A 113 -10.03 -1.90 -7.58
CA ARG A 113 -9.76 -2.60 -8.85
C ARG A 113 -8.26 -2.80 -9.03
N MET A 114 -7.47 -1.75 -8.85
CA MET A 114 -6.01 -1.83 -8.90
C MET A 114 -5.47 -2.81 -7.86
N LEU A 115 -5.92 -2.75 -6.61
CA LEU A 115 -5.50 -3.68 -5.57
C LEU A 115 -5.88 -5.14 -5.87
N ARG A 116 -6.98 -5.37 -6.59
CA ARG A 116 -7.36 -6.74 -7.03
C ARG A 116 -6.42 -7.26 -8.09
N ALA A 117 -6.03 -6.43 -9.05
CA ALA A 117 -5.20 -6.78 -10.18
C ALA A 117 -3.68 -6.69 -9.89
N CYS A 118 -3.27 -5.88 -8.91
CA CYS A 118 -1.86 -5.62 -8.65
C CYS A 118 -1.17 -6.82 -7.98
N PRO A 119 -0.08 -7.35 -8.60
CA PRO A 119 0.69 -8.46 -8.03
C PRO A 119 1.74 -8.01 -7.02
N ARG A 120 1.81 -6.73 -6.71
CA ARG A 120 2.81 -6.12 -5.82
C ARG A 120 2.18 -5.53 -4.58
N PRO A 121 2.94 -5.40 -3.48
CA PRO A 121 2.50 -4.66 -2.32
C PRO A 121 2.13 -3.22 -2.69
N VAL A 122 1.03 -2.70 -2.11
CA VAL A 122 0.52 -1.36 -2.38
C VAL A 122 0.35 -0.60 -1.08
N ILE A 123 1.04 0.51 -0.93
CA ILE A 123 0.75 1.49 0.13
C ILE A 123 -0.34 2.44 -0.36
N VAL A 124 -1.45 2.46 0.35
CA VAL A 124 -2.51 3.46 0.16
C VAL A 124 -2.28 4.58 1.16
N VAL A 125 -1.88 5.75 0.64
CA VAL A 125 -1.51 6.91 1.45
C VAL A 125 -2.74 7.74 1.79
N ARG A 126 -2.84 8.13 3.06
CA ARG A 126 -3.94 8.94 3.62
C ARG A 126 -3.48 10.29 4.13
N ASN A 127 -2.26 10.32 4.65
CA ASN A 127 -1.75 11.47 5.39
C ASN A 127 -0.54 12.10 4.69
N PRO A 128 -0.29 13.40 4.92
CA PRO A 128 0.93 14.04 4.47
C PRO A 128 2.16 13.30 4.99
N ALA A 129 3.17 13.13 4.14
CA ALA A 129 4.42 12.47 4.47
C ALA A 129 5.52 13.50 4.71
N HIS A 130 5.94 13.67 5.96
CA HIS A 130 7.02 14.59 6.35
C HIS A 130 8.30 13.87 6.76
N GLN A 131 8.19 12.61 7.18
CA GLN A 131 9.27 11.75 7.67
C GLN A 131 8.99 10.29 7.35
N PRO A 132 9.99 9.40 7.40
CA PRO A 132 9.78 7.96 7.33
C PRO A 132 8.80 7.48 8.39
N TYR A 133 8.15 6.34 8.15
CA TYR A 133 7.28 5.73 9.15
C TYR A 133 8.02 5.42 10.45
N GLN A 134 7.37 5.72 11.59
CA GLN A 134 7.95 5.55 12.93
C GLN A 134 7.40 4.32 13.65
N GLY A 135 6.18 3.93 13.32
CA GLY A 135 5.49 2.79 13.91
C GLY A 135 4.67 2.01 12.90
N LEU A 136 4.94 0.72 12.79
CA LEU A 136 4.18 -0.19 11.95
C LEU A 136 3.37 -1.14 12.81
N MET A 137 2.12 -1.38 12.40
CA MET A 137 1.30 -2.48 12.91
C MET A 137 1.11 -3.52 11.82
N VAL A 138 1.55 -4.75 12.06
CA VAL A 138 1.36 -5.88 11.16
C VAL A 138 0.19 -6.72 11.66
N ALA A 139 -0.94 -6.66 10.95
CA ALA A 139 -2.11 -7.47 11.25
C ALA A 139 -1.89 -8.91 10.76
N VAL A 140 -1.77 -9.85 11.70
CA VAL A 140 -1.48 -11.26 11.43
C VAL A 140 -2.69 -12.14 11.73
N ASP A 141 -2.90 -13.14 10.88
CA ASP A 141 -3.95 -14.16 11.01
C ASP A 141 -3.38 -15.56 11.21
N PHE A 142 -2.05 -15.62 11.38
CA PHE A 142 -1.29 -16.86 11.49
C PHE A 142 -1.39 -17.79 10.26
N SER A 143 -1.78 -17.28 9.12
CA SER A 143 -1.64 -17.98 7.84
C SER A 143 -0.17 -18.05 7.42
N ARG A 144 0.10 -18.80 6.34
CA ARG A 144 1.44 -18.84 5.74
C ARG A 144 1.95 -17.47 5.28
N MET A 145 1.06 -16.51 5.06
CA MET A 145 1.43 -15.16 4.69
C MET A 145 2.00 -14.36 5.86
N SER A 146 1.63 -14.67 7.10
CA SER A 146 1.99 -13.86 8.28
C SER A 146 3.50 -13.65 8.40
N HIS A 147 4.32 -14.69 8.17
CA HIS A 147 5.79 -14.55 8.18
C HIS A 147 6.27 -13.54 7.11
N GLY A 148 5.76 -13.65 5.88
CA GLY A 148 6.11 -12.74 4.80
C GLY A 148 5.69 -11.29 5.04
N LEU A 149 4.56 -11.07 5.75
CA LEU A 149 4.11 -9.73 6.14
C LEU A 149 5.05 -9.11 7.17
N VAL A 150 5.47 -9.90 8.17
CA VAL A 150 6.42 -9.45 9.19
C VAL A 150 7.79 -9.14 8.57
N ASP A 151 8.32 -10.05 7.75
CA ASP A 151 9.58 -9.83 7.02
C ASP A 151 9.54 -8.57 6.15
N LEU A 152 8.42 -8.34 5.45
CA LEU A 152 8.24 -7.16 4.61
C LEU A 152 8.20 -5.88 5.46
N GLY A 153 7.44 -5.86 6.55
CA GLY A 153 7.35 -4.71 7.45
C GLY A 153 8.69 -4.34 8.05
N LEU A 154 9.42 -5.34 8.57
CA LEU A 154 10.76 -5.15 9.15
C LEU A 154 11.80 -4.67 8.13
N ALA A 155 11.70 -5.13 6.88
CA ALA A 155 12.63 -4.77 5.82
C ALA A 155 12.28 -3.42 5.17
N LEU A 156 11.00 -3.07 5.10
CA LEU A 156 10.54 -1.84 4.45
C LEU A 156 10.90 -0.58 5.26
N HIS A 157 10.89 -0.69 6.60
CA HIS A 157 11.22 0.43 7.49
C HIS A 157 12.14 -0.06 8.63
N PRO A 158 13.46 -0.13 8.37
CA PRO A 158 14.43 -0.70 9.33
C PRO A 158 14.54 0.04 10.65
N SER A 159 14.17 1.32 10.71
CA SER A 159 14.20 2.16 11.92
C SER A 159 12.88 2.19 12.68
N ALA A 160 11.78 1.76 12.08
CA ALA A 160 10.46 1.83 12.70
C ALA A 160 10.26 0.75 13.78
N ARG A 161 9.44 1.08 14.79
CA ARG A 161 8.91 0.08 15.72
C ARG A 161 7.85 -0.75 15.02
N VAL A 162 7.83 -2.06 15.25
CA VAL A 162 6.88 -2.97 14.63
C VAL A 162 6.07 -3.67 15.71
N GLU A 163 4.76 -3.58 15.64
CA GLU A 163 3.84 -4.32 16.49
C GLU A 163 3.11 -5.38 15.67
N LEU A 164 3.20 -6.65 16.10
CA LEU A 164 2.38 -7.71 15.57
C LEU A 164 1.03 -7.71 16.29
N PHE A 165 -0.04 -7.65 15.54
CA PHE A 165 -1.38 -7.64 16.11
C PHE A 165 -2.23 -8.77 15.56
N HIS A 166 -2.87 -9.53 16.45
CA HIS A 166 -3.88 -10.53 16.09
C HIS A 166 -5.20 -10.23 16.77
N ALA A 167 -6.31 -10.30 16.05
CA ALA A 167 -7.65 -10.18 16.59
C ALA A 167 -8.36 -11.55 16.60
N ILE A 168 -8.64 -12.09 17.76
CA ILE A 168 -9.47 -13.30 17.92
C ILE A 168 -10.91 -12.91 17.59
N SER A 169 -11.43 -13.44 16.49
CA SER A 169 -12.82 -13.19 16.06
C SER A 169 -13.82 -13.74 17.06
N THR A 170 -14.86 -12.98 17.36
CA THR A 170 -15.98 -13.43 18.19
C THR A 170 -17.18 -13.96 17.39
N ALA A 171 -17.05 -14.09 16.07
CA ALA A 171 -18.14 -14.54 15.21
C ALA A 171 -18.63 -15.95 15.56
N ASP A 172 -17.72 -16.86 15.87
CA ASP A 172 -18.08 -18.22 16.22
C ASP A 172 -18.70 -18.34 17.62
N GLU A 173 -18.38 -17.44 18.54
CA GLU A 173 -19.06 -17.38 19.84
C GLU A 173 -20.55 -17.02 19.70
N GLY A 174 -20.88 -16.13 18.76
CA GLY A 174 -22.27 -15.81 18.41
C GLY A 174 -23.03 -17.07 17.93
N LYS A 175 -22.38 -17.89 17.10
CA LYS A 175 -22.95 -19.17 16.64
C LYS A 175 -23.16 -20.16 17.78
N LEU A 176 -22.17 -20.27 18.70
CA LEU A 176 -22.28 -21.16 19.89
C LEU A 176 -23.42 -20.74 20.80
N ARG A 177 -23.64 -19.44 21.01
CA ARG A 177 -24.76 -18.90 21.77
C ARG A 177 -26.10 -19.21 21.11
N TYR A 178 -26.17 -19.02 19.79
CA TYR A 178 -27.37 -19.34 19.01
C TYR A 178 -27.71 -20.84 19.05
N ALA A 179 -26.68 -21.73 19.16
CA ALA A 179 -26.81 -23.15 19.32
C ALA A 179 -27.04 -23.58 20.79
N GLU A 180 -27.37 -22.64 21.70
CA GLU A 180 -27.68 -22.87 23.12
C GLU A 180 -26.58 -23.62 23.89
N VAL A 181 -25.32 -23.46 23.46
CA VAL A 181 -24.16 -24.04 24.15
C VAL A 181 -24.00 -23.37 25.53
N SER A 182 -23.71 -24.16 26.56
CA SER A 182 -23.58 -23.66 27.94
C SER A 182 -22.49 -22.59 28.06
N GLU A 183 -22.70 -21.58 28.90
CA GLU A 183 -21.71 -20.51 29.15
C GLU A 183 -20.36 -21.06 29.60
N ARG A 184 -20.34 -22.16 30.34
CA ARG A 184 -19.10 -22.83 30.74
C ARG A 184 -18.33 -23.38 29.55
N ALA A 185 -18.98 -23.95 28.55
CA ALA A 185 -18.35 -24.45 27.35
C ALA A 185 -17.85 -23.25 26.46
N ILE A 186 -18.62 -22.17 26.41
CA ILE A 186 -18.20 -20.92 25.71
C ILE A 186 -16.96 -20.34 26.40
N GLN A 187 -16.87 -20.33 27.73
CA GLN A 187 -15.68 -19.86 28.46
C GLN A 187 -14.46 -20.73 28.17
N LEU A 188 -14.60 -22.04 28.17
CA LEU A 188 -13.52 -22.96 27.81
C LEU A 188 -13.03 -22.73 26.37
N TYR A 189 -13.96 -22.58 25.44
CA TYR A 189 -13.63 -22.25 24.05
C TYR A 189 -12.84 -20.92 23.94
N ARG A 190 -13.25 -19.90 24.65
CA ARG A 190 -12.54 -18.59 24.70
C ARG A 190 -11.12 -18.75 25.20
N GLU A 191 -10.94 -19.47 26.29
CA GLU A 191 -9.63 -19.70 26.89
C GLU A 191 -8.73 -20.49 25.93
N GLN A 192 -9.26 -21.51 25.27
CA GLN A 192 -8.55 -22.27 24.25
C GLN A 192 -8.13 -21.41 23.07
N CYS A 193 -9.03 -20.55 22.53
CA CYS A 193 -8.70 -19.61 21.46
C CYS A 193 -7.59 -18.65 21.88
N ARG A 194 -7.66 -18.13 23.11
CA ARG A 194 -6.66 -17.22 23.66
C ARG A 194 -5.29 -17.88 23.78
N ARG A 195 -5.21 -19.08 24.37
CA ARG A 195 -3.95 -19.83 24.49
C ARG A 195 -3.36 -20.14 23.12
N SER A 196 -4.17 -20.66 22.21
CA SER A 196 -3.72 -20.97 20.84
C SER A 196 -3.17 -19.72 20.12
N ALA A 197 -3.83 -18.57 20.28
CA ALA A 197 -3.35 -17.31 19.69
C ALA A 197 -2.03 -16.87 20.33
N GLN A 198 -1.88 -17.01 21.66
CA GLN A 198 -0.64 -16.70 22.37
C GLN A 198 0.54 -17.57 21.90
N ASP A 199 0.34 -18.88 21.82
CA ASP A 199 1.38 -19.84 21.41
C ASP A 199 1.83 -19.55 19.98
N ARG A 200 0.89 -19.29 19.06
CA ARG A 200 1.19 -18.95 17.67
C ARG A 200 1.88 -17.58 17.55
N MET A 201 1.51 -16.62 18.38
CA MET A 201 2.15 -15.30 18.40
C MET A 201 3.59 -15.41 18.89
N VAL A 202 3.85 -16.18 19.96
CA VAL A 202 5.22 -16.44 20.45
C VAL A 202 6.06 -17.09 19.36
N THR A 203 5.55 -18.15 18.71
CA THR A 203 6.23 -18.84 17.61
C THR A 203 6.58 -17.86 16.46
N LEU A 204 5.63 -17.01 16.08
CA LEU A 204 5.84 -16.03 15.03
C LEU A 204 6.88 -14.98 15.43
N THR A 205 6.83 -14.47 16.66
CA THR A 205 7.76 -13.47 17.19
C THR A 205 9.17 -14.02 17.29
N ASP A 206 9.33 -15.24 17.84
CA ASP A 206 10.64 -15.88 18.00
C ASP A 206 11.33 -16.17 16.67
N SER A 207 10.53 -16.48 15.63
CA SER A 207 11.05 -16.75 14.29
C SER A 207 11.67 -15.50 13.60
N HIS A 208 11.40 -14.28 14.11
CA HIS A 208 11.84 -13.01 13.53
C HIS A 208 12.93 -12.28 14.36
N ASP A 209 13.60 -13.00 15.26
CA ASP A 209 14.67 -12.46 16.12
C ASP A 209 14.26 -11.18 16.88
N ALA A 210 13.31 -11.35 17.81
CA ALA A 210 12.79 -10.28 18.68
C ALA A 210 13.89 -9.57 19.52
N ARG A 211 15.14 -10.07 19.51
CA ARG A 211 16.29 -9.51 20.25
C ARG A 211 16.64 -8.08 19.84
N ARG A 212 16.11 -7.58 18.73
CA ARG A 212 16.39 -6.22 18.25
C ARG A 212 15.56 -5.13 18.94
N ASN A 213 14.80 -5.42 19.98
CA ASN A 213 13.95 -4.48 20.75
C ASN A 213 12.95 -3.64 19.92
N ARG A 214 12.68 -4.02 18.65
CA ARG A 214 11.78 -3.28 17.76
C ARG A 214 10.46 -3.96 17.51
N LEU A 215 10.36 -5.24 17.89
CA LEU A 215 9.19 -6.09 17.66
C LEU A 215 8.45 -6.29 18.98
N SER A 216 7.20 -5.85 19.01
CA SER A 216 6.25 -6.13 20.09
C SER A 216 5.06 -6.91 19.53
N SER A 217 4.27 -7.50 20.41
CA SER A 217 3.07 -8.23 19.97
C SER A 217 1.91 -8.00 20.93
N SER A 218 0.71 -7.95 20.39
CA SER A 218 -0.52 -7.85 21.18
C SER A 218 -1.66 -8.64 20.53
N ILE A 219 -2.63 -9.04 21.36
CA ILE A 219 -3.78 -9.84 20.94
C ILE A 219 -5.05 -9.14 21.41
N GLY A 220 -5.93 -8.81 20.47
CA GLY A 220 -7.26 -8.28 20.73
C GLY A 220 -8.34 -9.36 20.58
N ARG A 221 -9.58 -9.04 20.95
CA ARG A 221 -10.73 -9.92 20.80
C ARG A 221 -11.95 -9.13 20.34
N GLY A 222 -12.59 -9.55 19.26
CA GLY A 222 -13.75 -8.87 18.68
C GLY A 222 -13.74 -8.90 17.16
N ASP A 223 -14.40 -7.92 16.56
CA ASP A 223 -14.33 -7.69 15.11
C ASP A 223 -12.89 -7.30 14.71
N PRO A 224 -12.25 -8.01 13.78
CA PRO A 224 -10.84 -7.81 13.47
C PRO A 224 -10.52 -6.39 13.04
N VAL A 225 -11.32 -5.76 12.19
CA VAL A 225 -11.05 -4.41 11.70
C VAL A 225 -11.14 -3.39 12.82
N ARG A 226 -12.20 -3.48 13.63
CA ARG A 226 -12.36 -2.59 14.78
C ARG A 226 -11.20 -2.73 15.77
N GLN A 227 -10.78 -3.96 16.06
CA GLN A 227 -9.68 -4.22 16.99
C GLN A 227 -8.35 -3.70 16.45
N ILE A 228 -8.07 -3.87 15.14
CA ILE A 228 -6.89 -3.30 14.47
C ILE A 228 -6.89 -1.78 14.60
N LEU A 229 -8.01 -1.12 14.32
CA LEU A 229 -8.09 0.35 14.37
C LEU A 229 -7.95 0.88 15.80
N VAL A 230 -8.52 0.20 16.81
CA VAL A 230 -8.36 0.57 18.22
C VAL A 230 -6.90 0.42 18.65
N GLN A 231 -6.28 -0.71 18.34
CA GLN A 231 -4.88 -0.97 18.71
C GLN A 231 -3.93 -0.03 17.96
N GLN A 232 -4.20 0.29 16.70
CA GLN A 232 -3.43 1.25 15.91
C GLN A 232 -3.39 2.62 16.60
N GLN A 233 -4.52 3.08 17.16
CA GLN A 233 -4.57 4.34 17.91
C GLN A 233 -3.74 4.26 19.21
N HIS A 234 -3.79 3.13 19.93
CA HIS A 234 -3.02 2.95 21.16
C HIS A 234 -1.51 2.89 20.90
N SER A 235 -1.07 2.19 19.84
CA SER A 235 0.35 2.07 19.49
C SER A 235 0.90 3.28 18.75
N ALA A 236 0.03 4.22 18.34
CA ALA A 236 0.37 5.34 17.48
C ALA A 236 1.08 4.89 16.18
N ALA A 237 0.75 3.71 15.66
CA ALA A 237 1.28 3.23 14.38
C ALA A 237 0.77 4.14 13.25
N ASP A 238 1.69 4.55 12.37
CA ASP A 238 1.40 5.40 11.22
C ASP A 238 1.24 4.61 9.91
N LEU A 239 1.55 3.29 9.94
CA LEU A 239 1.30 2.35 8.85
C LEU A 239 0.71 1.04 9.39
N VAL A 240 -0.41 0.60 8.79
CA VAL A 240 -0.99 -0.73 9.02
C VAL A 240 -0.66 -1.65 7.85
N VAL A 241 -0.03 -2.79 8.13
CA VAL A 241 0.31 -3.83 7.14
C VAL A 241 -0.70 -4.96 7.23
N VAL A 242 -1.32 -5.30 6.11
CA VAL A 242 -2.35 -6.35 6.04
C VAL A 242 -2.17 -7.21 4.80
N GLY A 243 -2.38 -8.52 4.94
CA GLY A 243 -2.41 -9.46 3.82
C GLY A 243 -3.76 -9.47 3.12
N LYS A 244 -3.73 -9.60 1.79
CA LYS A 244 -4.92 -9.86 1.00
C LYS A 244 -5.00 -11.36 0.71
N HIS A 245 -6.02 -12.04 1.26
CA HIS A 245 -6.29 -13.44 0.93
C HIS A 245 -6.87 -13.58 -0.48
N PRO A 246 -6.68 -14.74 -1.14
CA PRO A 246 -7.39 -15.03 -2.38
C PRO A 246 -8.88 -15.00 -2.08
N ALA A 247 -9.61 -14.37 -2.99
CA ALA A 247 -11.06 -14.42 -2.97
C ALA A 247 -11.53 -15.87 -3.13
N SER A 248 -12.18 -16.45 -2.12
CA SER A 248 -12.95 -17.67 -2.37
C SER A 248 -14.24 -17.25 -3.07
N MET A 249 -14.56 -17.88 -4.21
CA MET A 249 -15.70 -17.49 -5.06
C MET A 249 -17.05 -17.41 -4.33
N VAL A 250 -17.17 -18.00 -3.15
CA VAL A 250 -18.42 -18.04 -2.37
C VAL A 250 -18.44 -16.98 -1.26
N SER A 251 -17.28 -16.57 -0.72
CA SER A 251 -17.23 -15.59 0.38
C SER A 251 -17.19 -14.14 -0.10
N ASP A 252 -16.73 -13.88 -1.32
CA ASP A 252 -16.62 -12.51 -1.86
C ASP A 252 -17.95 -11.83 -2.15
N LEU A 253 -19.02 -12.60 -2.30
CA LEU A 253 -20.37 -12.07 -2.52
C LEU A 253 -21.07 -11.65 -1.22
N LEU A 254 -20.60 -12.13 -0.06
CA LEU A 254 -21.31 -11.95 1.21
C LEU A 254 -20.49 -11.23 2.29
N PHE A 255 -19.15 -11.25 2.25
CA PHE A 255 -18.33 -10.64 3.30
C PHE A 255 -17.13 -9.89 2.71
N GLU A 256 -17.08 -8.60 2.98
CA GLU A 256 -15.95 -7.75 2.63
C GLU A 256 -14.68 -8.18 3.40
N SER A 257 -13.54 -8.30 2.71
CA SER A 257 -12.29 -8.70 3.34
C SER A 257 -11.78 -7.67 4.36
N VAL A 258 -11.03 -8.12 5.37
CA VAL A 258 -10.40 -7.24 6.38
C VAL A 258 -9.60 -6.13 5.70
N ALA A 259 -8.85 -6.44 4.63
CA ALA A 259 -8.07 -5.45 3.89
C ALA A 259 -8.96 -4.38 3.24
N GLN A 260 -10.09 -4.75 2.63
CA GLN A 260 -11.04 -3.80 2.02
C GLN A 260 -11.69 -2.90 3.06
N ARG A 261 -12.13 -3.48 4.19
CA ARG A 261 -12.70 -2.72 5.29
C ARG A 261 -11.67 -1.77 5.90
N LEU A 262 -10.42 -2.18 6.11
CA LEU A 262 -9.35 -1.31 6.59
C LEU A 262 -9.11 -0.15 5.62
N LEU A 263 -9.08 -0.40 4.31
CA LEU A 263 -8.94 0.65 3.31
C LEU A 263 -10.08 1.67 3.33
N ARG A 264 -11.26 1.29 3.79
CA ARG A 264 -12.39 2.21 3.93
C ARG A 264 -12.36 2.97 5.26
N GLU A 265 -11.99 2.29 6.34
CA GLU A 265 -12.17 2.79 7.71
C GLU A 265 -10.89 3.41 8.31
N ALA A 266 -9.70 2.98 7.86
CA ALA A 266 -8.43 3.47 8.41
C ALA A 266 -8.18 4.95 8.04
N ARG A 267 -7.67 5.69 9.03
CA ARG A 267 -7.22 7.09 8.87
C ARG A 267 -5.71 7.20 8.67
N VAL A 268 -4.99 6.12 8.85
CA VAL A 268 -3.54 6.01 8.62
C VAL A 268 -3.28 5.29 7.31
N ASP A 269 -2.03 5.33 6.86
CA ASP A 269 -1.61 4.64 5.66
C ASP A 269 -1.77 3.13 5.83
N VAL A 270 -2.13 2.44 4.74
CA VAL A 270 -2.34 0.98 4.75
C VAL A 270 -1.50 0.32 3.66
N LEU A 271 -0.64 -0.60 4.05
CA LEU A 271 0.10 -1.46 3.13
C LEU A 271 -0.68 -2.76 2.93
N VAL A 272 -1.19 -2.97 1.72
CA VAL A 272 -1.87 -4.20 1.33
C VAL A 272 -0.90 -5.10 0.57
N VAL A 273 -0.68 -6.31 1.07
CA VAL A 273 0.22 -7.29 0.46
C VAL A 273 -0.62 -8.36 -0.24
N PRO A 274 -0.45 -8.57 -1.56
CA PRO A 274 -1.24 -9.54 -2.30
C PRO A 274 -0.90 -10.98 -1.91
N HIS A 275 -1.89 -11.88 -2.05
CA HIS A 275 -1.67 -13.32 -1.83
C HIS A 275 -0.59 -13.85 -2.79
N GLY A 276 0.27 -14.71 -2.26
CA GLY A 276 1.34 -15.31 -3.06
C GLY A 276 2.51 -14.36 -3.36
N PHE A 277 2.47 -13.12 -2.85
CA PHE A 277 3.64 -12.24 -2.95
C PHE A 277 4.85 -12.91 -2.27
N ARG A 278 5.91 -13.10 -3.04
CA ARG A 278 7.21 -13.55 -2.55
C ARG A 278 8.21 -12.45 -2.80
N PRO A 279 8.92 -12.00 -1.75
CA PRO A 279 10.03 -11.08 -1.93
C PRO A 279 11.02 -11.71 -2.93
N ALA A 280 11.46 -10.93 -3.93
CA ALA A 280 12.46 -11.45 -4.85
C ALA A 280 13.75 -11.75 -4.11
N SER A 281 14.27 -12.96 -4.27
CA SER A 281 15.62 -13.31 -3.86
C SER A 281 16.63 -12.48 -4.66
N ARG A 282 17.80 -12.22 -4.08
CA ARG A 282 18.86 -11.37 -4.67
C ARG A 282 19.26 -11.77 -6.10
N THR A 283 19.05 -13.02 -6.49
CA THR A 283 19.49 -13.60 -7.77
C THR A 283 18.49 -13.40 -8.92
N SER A 284 17.22 -13.17 -8.66
CA SER A 284 16.18 -13.06 -9.71
C SER A 284 15.93 -11.63 -10.22
N ALA A 285 16.74 -10.67 -9.81
CA ALA A 285 16.56 -9.25 -10.16
C ALA A 285 16.99 -8.90 -11.60
N VAL A 286 17.75 -9.77 -12.26
CA VAL A 286 18.31 -9.51 -13.60
C VAL A 286 17.32 -9.83 -14.73
N GLU A 287 16.30 -10.64 -14.50
CA GLU A 287 15.48 -11.26 -15.55
C GLU A 287 14.03 -10.77 -15.59
N ARG A 288 13.69 -9.69 -14.89
CA ARG A 288 12.35 -9.11 -15.03
C ARG A 288 12.34 -8.12 -16.18
N LEU A 289 12.09 -8.63 -17.38
CA LEU A 289 11.56 -7.84 -18.48
C LEU A 289 10.22 -7.21 -18.02
N ALA A 290 10.32 -6.03 -17.41
CA ALA A 290 9.16 -5.18 -17.29
C ALA A 290 8.69 -4.88 -18.72
N PRO A 291 7.38 -4.87 -19.00
CA PRO A 291 6.91 -4.27 -20.24
C PRO A 291 7.54 -2.87 -20.32
N ASP A 292 8.13 -2.53 -21.48
CA ASP A 292 8.83 -1.28 -21.69
C ASP A 292 7.90 -0.11 -21.30
N LEU A 293 8.08 0.38 -20.09
CA LEU A 293 7.41 1.59 -19.64
C LEU A 293 8.03 2.75 -20.42
N PRO A 294 7.24 3.55 -21.12
CA PRO A 294 7.73 4.75 -21.77
C PRO A 294 8.14 5.79 -20.70
N VAL A 295 9.38 5.69 -20.23
CA VAL A 295 9.90 6.57 -19.16
C VAL A 295 10.87 7.59 -19.72
N ARG A 296 10.71 8.86 -19.33
CA ARG A 296 11.68 9.92 -19.54
C ARG A 296 12.53 10.06 -18.27
N ARG A 297 13.85 9.84 -18.41
CA ARG A 297 14.80 10.15 -17.34
C ARG A 297 14.94 11.66 -17.23
N VAL A 298 14.63 12.22 -16.09
CA VAL A 298 14.86 13.64 -15.81
C VAL A 298 16.17 13.73 -15.03
N ARG A 299 17.22 14.32 -15.65
CA ARG A 299 18.48 14.59 -14.96
C ARG A 299 18.31 15.85 -14.10
N ALA A 300 18.65 15.77 -12.84
CA ALA A 300 18.83 16.94 -11.99
C ALA A 300 19.90 17.85 -12.63
N GLY A 301 19.53 19.06 -13.05
CA GLY A 301 20.47 20.03 -13.60
C GLY A 301 20.26 20.51 -15.04
N ALA A 302 19.30 19.97 -15.80
CA ALA A 302 18.97 20.53 -17.11
C ALA A 302 17.95 21.69 -16.95
N PRO A 303 18.27 22.93 -17.34
CA PRO A 303 17.29 24.03 -17.33
C PRO A 303 16.16 23.71 -18.30
N LEU A 304 14.91 23.83 -17.85
CA LEU A 304 13.73 23.82 -18.70
C LEU A 304 13.85 24.93 -19.72
N ARG A 305 14.00 24.59 -21.01
CA ARG A 305 13.91 25.58 -22.06
C ARG A 305 12.48 26.13 -22.10
N PRO A 306 12.26 27.44 -21.96
CA PRO A 306 10.94 28.00 -22.14
C PRO A 306 10.48 27.75 -23.58
N HIS A 307 9.22 27.37 -23.77
CA HIS A 307 8.59 27.30 -25.09
C HIS A 307 8.72 28.69 -25.77
N ALA A 308 9.36 28.71 -26.91
CA ALA A 308 9.34 29.91 -27.77
C ALA A 308 7.89 30.16 -28.25
N PRO A 309 7.32 31.37 -28.09
CA PRO A 309 6.00 31.66 -28.60
C PRO A 309 6.01 31.52 -30.12
N GLY A 310 5.02 30.83 -30.67
CA GLY A 310 4.88 30.52 -32.08
C GLY A 310 4.97 31.75 -32.96
N ALA A 311 5.83 31.67 -33.97
CA ALA A 311 5.94 32.65 -35.02
C ALA A 311 4.62 32.76 -35.80
N SER A 312 3.98 33.91 -35.75
CA SER A 312 2.82 34.23 -36.55
C SER A 312 3.16 34.16 -38.05
N PRO A 313 2.30 33.62 -38.91
CA PRO A 313 2.53 33.61 -40.34
C PRO A 313 2.47 35.04 -40.91
N ARG A 314 3.55 35.47 -41.55
CA ARG A 314 3.57 36.72 -42.34
C ARG A 314 2.49 36.63 -43.42
N ARG A 315 1.51 37.54 -43.33
CA ARG A 315 0.62 37.85 -44.45
C ARG A 315 1.47 38.43 -45.60
N GLN A 316 1.46 37.74 -46.73
CA GLN A 316 1.80 38.34 -48.00
C GLN A 316 0.55 39.06 -48.46
N SER A 317 0.65 40.33 -48.73
CA SER A 317 -0.33 41.13 -49.47
C SER A 317 0.24 41.52 -50.81
N PRO A 318 -0.63 41.80 -51.82
CA PRO A 318 -0.40 41.71 -53.25
C PRO A 318 0.57 42.74 -53.84
#